data_28b8b5a4e4fa93a110c617c716993abc
#
_entry.id   28b8b5a4e4fa93a110c617c716993abc
#
_cell.length_a   1.000
_cell.length_b   1.000
_cell.length_c   1.000
_cell.angle_alpha   90.00
_cell.angle_beta   90.00
_cell.angle_gamma   90.00
#
_symmetry.space_group_name_H-M   'P 1'
#
loop_
_entity.id
_entity.type
_entity.pdbx_description
1 polymer ?
#
loop_
_entity_poly.entity_id
_entity_poly.type
_entity_poly.pdbx_seq_one_letter_code
_entity_poly.pdbx_strand_id
1 'polypeptide(L)'
;MGSKEIQEEYYLLGLDVSTKTIGVSLFNNKGELLELTHISPKAKPVPESKTEELLKKADLFSDFIQKYAKMNIKHVLIEEPLLRSNNVRTVGTLLRFNGMVTKICYDTLGITPEYISTYEARKNAFPELMQVGSTKKLVLFGGLPKNIDKKQIIWDLVNAREPQINWFYNKKGALRKENYDMSDSYVVALAYMKMNGLVDE
;
A
#
# COMPACT_ATOMS: atom_id res chain seq x y z
N MET A 1 -19.35 30.15 -23.61
CA MET A 1 -19.85 29.01 -22.84
C MET A 1 -18.82 27.92 -22.95
N GLY A 2 -17.94 27.79 -21.93
CA GLY A 2 -16.92 26.73 -21.91
C GLY A 2 -17.59 25.40 -21.61
N SER A 3 -17.48 24.45 -22.53
CA SER A 3 -17.81 23.07 -22.27
C SER A 3 -16.97 22.60 -21.09
N LYS A 4 -17.58 22.29 -19.94
CA LYS A 4 -16.93 21.50 -18.90
C LYS A 4 -16.62 20.15 -19.55
N GLU A 5 -15.36 19.88 -19.81
CA GLU A 5 -14.91 18.53 -20.12
C GLU A 5 -15.33 17.67 -18.92
N ILE A 6 -16.23 16.72 -19.18
CA ILE A 6 -16.58 15.71 -18.19
C ILE A 6 -15.32 14.83 -18.09
N GLN A 7 -14.49 15.07 -17.08
CA GLN A 7 -13.36 14.19 -16.79
C GLN A 7 -13.90 12.79 -16.53
N GLU A 8 -13.50 11.84 -17.36
CA GLU A 8 -13.86 10.44 -17.21
C GLU A 8 -13.41 9.95 -15.83
N GLU A 9 -14.29 9.29 -15.10
CA GLU A 9 -13.96 8.73 -13.80
C GLU A 9 -13.01 7.55 -13.98
N TYR A 10 -11.90 7.58 -13.26
CA TYR A 10 -10.94 6.49 -13.22
C TYR A 10 -10.45 6.26 -11.79
N TYR A 11 -9.75 5.15 -11.57
CA TYR A 11 -9.37 4.71 -10.25
C TYR A 11 -7.89 4.42 -10.14
N LEU A 12 -7.38 4.54 -8.91
CA LEU A 12 -6.02 4.24 -8.53
C LEU A 12 -6.04 3.12 -7.47
N LEU A 13 -5.17 2.14 -7.63
CA LEU A 13 -5.03 1.02 -6.70
C LEU A 13 -3.67 1.10 -6.01
N GLY A 14 -3.67 1.26 -4.68
CA GLY A 14 -2.46 1.20 -3.85
C GLY A 14 -2.30 -0.17 -3.19
N LEU A 15 -1.09 -0.69 -3.19
CA LEU A 15 -0.75 -2.00 -2.64
C LEU A 15 0.48 -1.91 -1.73
N ASP A 16 0.39 -2.46 -0.51
CA ASP A 16 1.56 -2.85 0.29
C ASP A 16 1.65 -4.37 0.33
N VAL A 17 2.70 -4.91 -0.31
CA VAL A 17 2.83 -6.34 -0.59
C VAL A 17 3.79 -7.02 0.36
N SER A 18 3.27 -7.84 1.26
CA SER A 18 4.05 -8.76 2.06
C SER A 18 3.65 -10.22 1.80
N THR A 19 4.49 -11.17 2.18
CA THR A 19 4.18 -12.60 2.03
C THR A 19 3.10 -13.10 3.01
N LYS A 20 2.64 -12.26 3.93
CA LYS A 20 1.60 -12.60 4.92
C LYS A 20 0.30 -11.88 4.64
N THR A 21 0.40 -10.62 4.27
CA THR A 21 -0.73 -9.73 4.05
C THR A 21 -0.43 -8.83 2.87
N ILE A 22 -1.43 -8.52 2.08
CA ILE A 22 -1.37 -7.47 1.08
C ILE A 22 -2.42 -6.44 1.48
N GLY A 23 -1.97 -5.25 1.84
CA GLY A 23 -2.83 -4.09 2.04
C GLY A 23 -3.29 -3.55 0.69
N VAL A 24 -4.53 -3.11 0.60
CA VAL A 24 -5.15 -2.65 -0.65
C VAL A 24 -5.97 -1.40 -0.38
N SER A 25 -5.70 -0.34 -1.13
CA SER A 25 -6.51 0.88 -1.15
C SER A 25 -6.99 1.18 -2.57
N LEU A 26 -8.24 1.60 -2.71
CA LEU A 26 -8.84 2.04 -3.97
C LEU A 26 -9.30 3.47 -3.84
N PHE A 27 -8.83 4.35 -4.71
CA PHE A 27 -9.26 5.74 -4.80
C PHE A 27 -9.87 6.04 -6.16
N ASN A 28 -10.77 7.02 -6.22
CA ASN A 28 -11.14 7.64 -7.48
C ASN A 28 -10.17 8.80 -7.81
N ASN A 29 -10.27 9.33 -9.02
CA ASN A 29 -9.43 10.43 -9.51
C ASN A 29 -9.72 11.80 -8.84
N LYS A 30 -10.66 11.85 -7.90
CA LYS A 30 -10.93 13.02 -7.04
C LYS A 30 -10.27 12.92 -5.67
N GLY A 31 -9.55 11.82 -5.42
CA GLY A 31 -8.90 11.55 -4.13
C GLY A 31 -9.81 10.97 -3.07
N GLU A 32 -11.03 10.54 -3.42
CA GLU A 32 -11.93 9.91 -2.48
C GLU A 32 -11.55 8.43 -2.30
N LEU A 33 -11.36 8.00 -1.06
CA LEU A 33 -11.12 6.61 -0.71
C LEU A 33 -12.41 5.81 -0.85
N LEU A 34 -12.43 4.83 -1.74
CA LEU A 34 -13.59 3.97 -1.99
C LEU A 34 -13.50 2.64 -1.25
N GLU A 35 -12.30 2.12 -1.10
CA GLU A 35 -12.05 0.87 -0.38
C GLU A 35 -10.69 0.91 0.29
N LEU A 36 -10.62 0.47 1.55
CA LEU A 36 -9.39 0.17 2.28
C LEU A 36 -9.53 -1.20 2.93
N THR A 37 -8.77 -2.16 2.45
CA THR A 37 -8.91 -3.56 2.85
C THR A 37 -7.58 -4.31 2.82
N HIS A 38 -7.60 -5.58 3.11
CA HIS A 38 -6.44 -6.45 2.98
C HIS A 38 -6.84 -7.86 2.55
N ILE A 39 -5.88 -8.56 1.98
CA ILE A 39 -5.94 -10.00 1.81
C ILE A 39 -4.78 -10.66 2.56
N SER A 40 -5.07 -11.71 3.33
CA SER A 40 -4.07 -12.52 4.01
C SER A 40 -4.06 -13.94 3.42
N PRO A 41 -3.39 -14.13 2.27
CA PRO A 41 -3.46 -15.39 1.52
C PRO A 41 -2.80 -16.51 2.31
N LYS A 42 -3.56 -17.59 2.55
CA LYS A 42 -3.09 -18.78 3.25
C LYS A 42 -3.03 -19.96 2.28
N ALA A 43 -1.83 -20.37 1.91
CA ALA A 43 -1.64 -21.54 1.06
C ALA A 43 -2.15 -22.80 1.76
N LYS A 44 -3.19 -23.43 1.20
CA LYS A 44 -3.76 -24.70 1.65
C LYS A 44 -3.98 -25.61 0.44
N PRO A 45 -3.79 -26.95 0.58
CA PRO A 45 -3.18 -27.65 1.72
C PRO A 45 -1.74 -27.16 1.99
N VAL A 46 -1.13 -27.68 3.08
CA VAL A 46 0.24 -27.28 3.45
C VAL A 46 1.18 -27.51 2.27
N PRO A 47 1.94 -26.46 1.84
CA PRO A 47 2.81 -26.57 0.66
C PRO A 47 4.02 -27.46 0.95
N GLU A 48 4.49 -28.16 -0.06
CA GLU A 48 5.71 -29.00 0.02
C GLU A 48 6.99 -28.16 -0.07
N SER A 49 6.89 -26.96 -0.65
CA SER A 49 8.03 -26.05 -0.80
C SER A 49 7.63 -24.58 -0.61
N LYS A 50 8.65 -23.75 -0.36
CA LYS A 50 8.45 -22.30 -0.28
C LYS A 50 7.98 -21.69 -1.61
N THR A 51 8.42 -22.24 -2.72
CA THR A 51 7.99 -21.82 -4.06
C THR A 51 6.51 -22.12 -4.27
N GLU A 52 6.08 -23.34 -3.94
CA GLU A 52 4.67 -23.70 -4.01
C GLU A 52 3.79 -22.83 -3.10
N GLU A 53 4.29 -22.52 -1.89
CA GLU A 53 3.59 -21.58 -0.99
C GLU A 53 3.34 -20.23 -1.66
N LEU A 54 4.38 -19.67 -2.33
CA LEU A 54 4.25 -18.38 -3.00
C LEU A 54 3.30 -18.45 -4.20
N LEU A 55 3.36 -19.51 -4.99
CA LEU A 55 2.44 -19.71 -6.13
C LEU A 55 0.99 -19.79 -5.66
N LYS A 56 0.68 -20.63 -4.67
CA LYS A 56 -0.68 -20.72 -4.10
C LYS A 56 -1.17 -19.37 -3.54
N LYS A 57 -0.29 -18.57 -2.95
CA LYS A 57 -0.65 -17.23 -2.48
C LYS A 57 -0.86 -16.25 -3.64
N ALA A 58 -0.09 -16.39 -4.70
CA ALA A 58 -0.25 -15.58 -5.91
C ALA A 58 -1.60 -15.89 -6.58
N ASP A 59 -2.00 -17.16 -6.65
CA ASP A 59 -3.31 -17.56 -7.18
C ASP A 59 -4.46 -16.93 -6.37
N LEU A 60 -4.38 -16.97 -5.03
CA LEU A 60 -5.37 -16.31 -4.17
C LEU A 60 -5.43 -14.78 -4.36
N PHE A 61 -4.29 -14.16 -4.61
CA PHE A 61 -4.27 -12.74 -4.96
C PHE A 61 -4.85 -12.49 -6.36
N SER A 62 -4.57 -13.37 -7.31
CA SER A 62 -5.15 -13.32 -8.66
C SER A 62 -6.69 -13.36 -8.61
N ASP A 63 -7.25 -14.27 -7.83
CA ASP A 63 -8.71 -14.36 -7.63
C ASP A 63 -9.26 -13.06 -6.99
N PHE A 64 -8.56 -12.54 -5.99
CA PHE A 64 -8.97 -11.32 -5.29
C PHE A 64 -9.00 -10.11 -6.21
N ILE A 65 -7.98 -9.90 -7.05
CA ILE A 65 -7.84 -8.68 -7.86
C ILE A 65 -8.82 -8.66 -9.03
N GLN A 66 -9.42 -9.80 -9.41
CA GLN A 66 -10.45 -9.89 -10.46
C GLN A 66 -11.64 -8.95 -10.23
N LYS A 67 -11.96 -8.61 -8.97
CA LYS A 67 -13.05 -7.68 -8.67
C LYS A 67 -12.83 -6.28 -9.27
N TYR A 68 -11.58 -5.91 -9.55
CA TYR A 68 -11.22 -4.62 -10.14
C TYR A 68 -11.06 -4.67 -11.67
N ALA A 69 -11.07 -5.85 -12.30
CA ALA A 69 -10.79 -6.04 -13.72
C ALA A 69 -11.74 -5.30 -14.66
N LYS A 70 -12.97 -4.99 -14.18
CA LYS A 70 -13.98 -4.24 -14.98
C LYS A 70 -14.01 -2.75 -14.64
N MET A 71 -13.18 -2.29 -13.70
CA MET A 71 -13.08 -0.90 -13.32
C MET A 71 -12.07 -0.19 -14.23
N ASN A 72 -12.27 1.11 -14.45
CA ASN A 72 -11.33 1.94 -15.21
C ASN A 72 -10.09 2.27 -14.34
N ILE A 73 -9.31 1.25 -13.95
CA ILE A 73 -8.05 1.45 -13.22
C ILE A 73 -7.05 2.09 -14.19
N LYS A 74 -6.44 3.22 -13.80
CA LYS A 74 -5.39 3.88 -14.59
C LYS A 74 -4.01 3.73 -13.96
N HIS A 75 -3.94 3.57 -12.65
CA HIS A 75 -2.68 3.48 -11.92
C HIS A 75 -2.74 2.35 -10.89
N VAL A 76 -1.68 1.57 -10.82
CA VAL A 76 -1.43 0.57 -9.77
C VAL A 76 -0.10 0.92 -9.11
N LEU A 77 -0.15 1.25 -7.84
CA LEU A 77 0.99 1.72 -7.05
C LEU A 77 1.37 0.64 -6.05
N ILE A 78 2.63 0.25 -6.02
CA ILE A 78 3.13 -0.77 -5.07
C ILE A 78 4.20 -0.14 -4.18
N GLU A 79 4.12 -0.34 -2.86
CA GLU A 79 5.23 0.05 -1.98
C GLU A 79 6.46 -0.77 -2.34
N GLU A 80 7.59 -0.10 -2.59
CA GLU A 80 8.84 -0.76 -2.95
C GLU A 80 9.34 -1.62 -1.77
N PRO A 81 9.63 -2.90 -2.00
CA PRO A 81 10.13 -3.78 -0.96
C PRO A 81 11.45 -3.28 -0.37
N LEU A 82 11.55 -3.23 0.95
CA LEU A 82 12.79 -2.84 1.62
C LEU A 82 13.88 -3.87 1.37
N LEU A 83 14.93 -3.46 0.66
CA LEU A 83 16.09 -4.32 0.35
C LEU A 83 17.07 -4.47 1.52
N ARG A 84 16.91 -3.65 2.58
CA ARG A 84 17.78 -3.65 3.75
C ARG A 84 17.21 -4.52 4.86
N SER A 85 17.54 -5.79 4.85
CA SER A 85 17.28 -6.71 5.95
C SER A 85 18.49 -7.58 6.18
N ASN A 86 18.79 -7.90 7.44
CA ASN A 86 19.86 -8.85 7.82
C ASN A 86 19.54 -10.28 7.38
N ASN A 87 18.33 -10.55 6.87
CA ASN A 87 17.90 -11.86 6.39
C ASN A 87 17.67 -11.85 4.87
N VAL A 88 18.72 -12.16 4.12
CA VAL A 88 18.72 -12.25 2.65
C VAL A 88 17.63 -13.20 2.11
N ARG A 89 17.34 -14.30 2.83
CA ARG A 89 16.29 -15.25 2.42
C ARG A 89 14.90 -14.61 2.47
N THR A 90 14.64 -13.82 3.51
CA THR A 90 13.36 -13.10 3.65
C THR A 90 13.22 -12.07 2.53
N VAL A 91 14.26 -11.28 2.26
CA VAL A 91 14.26 -10.30 1.15
C VAL A 91 14.03 -11.00 -0.19
N GLY A 92 14.78 -12.07 -0.48
CA GLY A 92 14.61 -12.82 -1.73
C GLY A 92 13.21 -13.43 -1.90
N THR A 93 12.59 -13.88 -0.81
CA THR A 93 11.22 -14.39 -0.84
C THR A 93 10.21 -13.26 -1.12
N LEU A 94 10.39 -12.11 -0.47
CA LEU A 94 9.54 -10.93 -0.66
C LEU A 94 9.62 -10.40 -2.09
N LEU A 95 10.84 -10.29 -2.65
CA LEU A 95 11.04 -9.84 -4.04
C LEU A 95 10.38 -10.77 -5.06
N ARG A 96 10.50 -12.10 -4.87
CA ARG A 96 9.81 -13.07 -5.74
C ARG A 96 8.31 -12.89 -5.69
N PHE A 97 7.75 -12.73 -4.49
CA PHE A 97 6.30 -12.55 -4.33
C PHE A 97 5.82 -11.22 -4.91
N ASN A 98 6.56 -10.13 -4.70
CA ASN A 98 6.26 -8.84 -5.34
C ASN A 98 6.26 -8.95 -6.87
N GLY A 99 7.24 -9.64 -7.46
CA GLY A 99 7.27 -9.88 -8.91
C GLY A 99 6.04 -10.66 -9.41
N MET A 100 5.57 -11.67 -8.65
CA MET A 100 4.32 -12.38 -8.98
C MET A 100 3.10 -11.45 -8.92
N VAL A 101 2.97 -10.66 -7.85
CA VAL A 101 1.88 -9.68 -7.68
C VAL A 101 1.90 -8.65 -8.81
N THR A 102 3.06 -8.12 -9.15
CA THR A 102 3.23 -7.18 -10.28
C THR A 102 2.75 -7.79 -11.59
N LYS A 103 3.16 -9.03 -11.88
CA LYS A 103 2.74 -9.73 -13.10
C LYS A 103 1.22 -9.96 -13.13
N ILE A 104 0.63 -10.35 -12.01
CA ILE A 104 -0.81 -10.55 -11.88
C ILE A 104 -1.58 -9.24 -12.11
N CYS A 105 -1.13 -8.13 -11.52
CA CYS A 105 -1.74 -6.82 -11.76
C CYS A 105 -1.71 -6.45 -13.26
N TYR A 106 -0.55 -6.61 -13.89
CA TYR A 106 -0.41 -6.37 -15.33
C TYR A 106 -1.34 -7.24 -16.17
N ASP A 107 -1.39 -8.55 -15.91
CA ASP A 107 -2.22 -9.48 -16.68
C ASP A 107 -3.72 -9.25 -16.48
N THR A 108 -4.13 -8.89 -15.27
CA THR A 108 -5.55 -8.76 -14.92
C THR A 108 -6.12 -7.39 -15.26
N LEU A 109 -5.33 -6.33 -15.03
CA LEU A 109 -5.79 -4.94 -15.17
C LEU A 109 -5.28 -4.26 -16.44
N GLY A 110 -4.29 -4.85 -17.12
CA GLY A 110 -3.64 -4.24 -18.28
C GLY A 110 -2.74 -3.05 -17.95
N ILE A 111 -2.43 -2.83 -16.66
CA ILE A 111 -1.67 -1.69 -16.16
C ILE A 111 -0.31 -2.16 -15.65
N THR A 112 0.76 -1.48 -16.08
CA THR A 112 2.08 -1.69 -15.51
C THR A 112 2.16 -1.03 -14.13
N PRO A 113 2.34 -1.77 -13.03
CA PRO A 113 2.45 -1.18 -11.70
C PRO A 113 3.69 -0.29 -11.57
N GLU A 114 3.55 0.80 -10.81
CA GLU A 114 4.63 1.71 -10.45
C GLU A 114 5.05 1.46 -8.99
N TYR A 115 6.36 1.42 -8.74
CA TYR A 115 6.90 1.28 -7.39
C TYR A 115 7.23 2.63 -6.78
N ILE A 116 6.81 2.84 -5.54
CA ILE A 116 7.12 4.03 -4.75
C ILE A 116 7.83 3.60 -3.48
N SER A 117 9.00 4.16 -3.22
CA SER A 117 9.74 3.83 -2.00
C SER A 117 8.97 4.27 -0.75
N THR A 118 9.10 3.53 0.36
CA THR A 118 8.51 3.89 1.65
C THR A 118 8.82 5.33 2.06
N TYR A 119 10.04 5.81 1.75
CA TYR A 119 10.45 7.17 2.06
C TYR A 119 9.66 8.20 1.25
N GLU A 120 9.61 8.06 -0.07
CA GLU A 120 8.86 8.97 -0.94
C GLU A 120 7.36 8.92 -0.66
N ALA A 121 6.83 7.72 -0.41
CA ALA A 121 5.43 7.54 -0.06
C ALA A 121 5.06 8.34 1.19
N ARG A 122 5.78 8.16 2.29
CA ARG A 122 5.49 8.85 3.55
C ARG A 122 5.76 10.35 3.49
N LYS A 123 6.84 10.77 2.84
CA LYS A 123 7.19 12.17 2.66
C LYS A 123 6.12 12.95 1.89
N ASN A 124 5.60 12.39 0.81
CA ASN A 124 4.63 13.08 -0.04
C ASN A 124 3.19 12.93 0.46
N ALA A 125 2.82 11.79 1.06
CA ALA A 125 1.50 11.63 1.66
C ALA A 125 1.32 12.52 2.89
N PHE A 126 2.35 12.62 3.74
CA PHE A 126 2.34 13.32 5.03
C PHE A 126 3.59 14.20 5.18
N PRO A 127 3.64 15.37 4.51
CA PRO A 127 4.79 16.28 4.57
C PRO A 127 5.14 16.72 6.00
N GLU A 128 4.17 16.77 6.90
CA GLU A 128 4.34 17.09 8.32
C GLU A 128 5.26 16.11 9.08
N LEU A 129 5.49 14.91 8.54
CA LEU A 129 6.45 13.96 9.09
C LEU A 129 7.91 14.36 8.82
N MET A 130 8.14 15.32 7.90
CA MET A 130 9.44 15.89 7.62
C MET A 130 9.78 16.95 8.67
N GLN A 131 10.61 16.60 9.63
CA GLN A 131 10.98 17.47 10.75
C GLN A 131 12.49 17.59 10.88
N VAL A 132 12.96 18.62 11.59
CA VAL A 132 14.39 18.85 11.81
C VAL A 132 14.94 17.76 12.75
N GLY A 133 15.87 16.97 12.24
CA GLY A 133 16.55 15.92 13.00
C GLY A 133 17.74 16.46 13.81
N SER A 134 18.42 15.55 14.51
CA SER A 134 19.60 15.84 15.35
C SER A 134 20.77 16.48 14.57
N THR A 135 20.83 16.29 13.26
CA THR A 135 21.84 16.88 12.36
C THR A 135 21.43 18.23 11.79
N LYS A 136 20.37 18.85 12.30
CA LYS A 136 19.75 20.10 11.78
C LYS A 136 19.29 20.01 10.32
N LYS A 137 19.16 18.81 9.78
CA LYS A 137 18.58 18.55 8.45
C LYS A 137 17.14 18.08 8.59
N LEU A 138 16.34 18.40 7.57
CA LEU A 138 14.96 17.90 7.46
C LEU A 138 15.00 16.41 7.13
N VAL A 139 14.42 15.59 7.98
CA VAL A 139 14.39 14.12 7.82
C VAL A 139 13.03 13.58 8.23
N LEU A 140 12.65 12.46 7.62
CA LEU A 140 11.40 11.77 7.94
C LEU A 140 11.43 11.30 9.40
N PHE A 141 10.41 11.68 10.18
CA PHE A 141 10.31 11.49 11.63
C PHE A 141 11.41 12.19 12.44
N GLY A 142 11.97 13.28 11.92
CA GLY A 142 12.95 14.09 12.64
C GLY A 142 12.39 14.61 13.97
N GLY A 143 13.26 14.74 14.98
CA GLY A 143 12.84 15.23 16.30
C GLY A 143 12.08 14.23 17.17
N LEU A 144 11.61 13.11 16.62
CA LEU A 144 10.91 12.09 17.39
C LEU A 144 11.88 11.12 18.09
N PRO A 145 11.49 10.50 19.24
CA PRO A 145 12.30 9.49 19.92
C PRO A 145 12.68 8.33 19.00
N LYS A 146 13.90 7.80 19.13
CA LYS A 146 14.42 6.74 18.25
C LYS A 146 13.61 5.43 18.28
N ASN A 147 12.93 5.16 19.40
CA ASN A 147 12.15 3.94 19.64
C ASN A 147 10.64 4.12 19.38
N ILE A 148 10.24 5.22 18.75
CA ILE A 148 8.82 5.44 18.45
C ILE A 148 8.32 4.43 17.41
N ASP A 149 7.09 3.97 17.57
CA ASP A 149 6.43 3.11 16.58
C ASP A 149 5.96 3.95 15.38
N LYS A 150 6.78 3.93 14.33
CA LYS A 150 6.50 4.67 13.09
C LYS A 150 5.26 4.16 12.36
N LYS A 151 4.95 2.86 12.49
CA LYS A 151 3.74 2.29 11.88
C LYS A 151 2.49 2.77 12.59
N GLN A 152 2.55 2.91 13.92
CA GLN A 152 1.45 3.49 14.68
C GLN A 152 1.18 4.94 14.26
N ILE A 153 2.22 5.77 14.10
CA ILE A 153 2.06 7.17 13.65
C ILE A 153 1.38 7.22 12.27
N ILE A 154 1.81 6.40 11.33
CA ILE A 154 1.20 6.35 9.99
C ILE A 154 -0.28 5.95 10.10
N TRP A 155 -0.58 4.91 10.87
CA TRP A 155 -1.96 4.51 11.10
C TRP A 155 -2.80 5.62 11.74
N ASP A 156 -2.27 6.32 12.74
CA ASP A 156 -2.95 7.45 13.42
C ASP A 156 -3.31 8.56 12.41
N LEU A 157 -2.39 8.88 11.49
CA LEU A 157 -2.62 9.88 10.44
C LEU A 157 -3.69 9.44 9.44
N VAL A 158 -3.64 8.19 8.99
CA VAL A 158 -4.66 7.64 8.09
C VAL A 158 -6.02 7.59 8.80
N ASN A 159 -6.07 7.13 10.05
CA ASN A 159 -7.31 7.07 10.84
C ASN A 159 -7.92 8.46 11.07
N ALA A 160 -7.09 9.49 11.24
CA ALA A 160 -7.56 10.87 11.39
C ALA A 160 -8.15 11.43 10.09
N ARG A 161 -7.63 11.04 8.92
CA ARG A 161 -8.14 11.46 7.60
C ARG A 161 -9.38 10.70 7.18
N GLU A 162 -9.47 9.43 7.56
CA GLU A 162 -10.51 8.49 7.14
C GLU A 162 -11.24 7.88 8.35
N PRO A 163 -11.93 8.70 9.17
CA PRO A 163 -12.54 8.26 10.43
C PRO A 163 -13.67 7.24 10.23
N GLN A 164 -14.19 7.09 9.00
CA GLN A 164 -15.23 6.13 8.65
C GLN A 164 -14.72 4.69 8.48
N ILE A 165 -13.39 4.47 8.47
CA ILE A 165 -12.82 3.14 8.25
C ILE A 165 -13.06 2.24 9.45
N ASN A 166 -13.56 1.05 9.18
CA ASN A 166 -13.71 -0.01 10.17
C ASN A 166 -12.41 -0.80 10.32
N TRP A 167 -11.58 -0.41 11.28
CA TRP A 167 -10.32 -1.07 11.55
C TRP A 167 -10.50 -2.42 12.26
N PHE A 168 -9.58 -3.32 12.07
CA PHE A 168 -9.60 -4.65 12.66
C PHE A 168 -8.92 -4.69 14.03
N TYR A 169 -9.63 -5.21 15.03
CA TYR A 169 -9.11 -5.38 16.38
C TYR A 169 -9.07 -6.86 16.76
N ASN A 170 -8.14 -7.23 17.60
CA ASN A 170 -8.11 -8.58 18.17
C ASN A 170 -9.12 -8.69 19.35
N LYS A 171 -9.27 -9.91 19.89
CA LYS A 171 -10.19 -10.18 21.02
C LYS A 171 -9.88 -9.39 22.29
N LYS A 172 -8.68 -8.80 22.40
CA LYS A 172 -8.25 -7.97 23.55
C LYS A 172 -8.36 -6.47 23.27
N GLY A 173 -8.97 -6.07 22.15
CA GLY A 173 -9.14 -4.68 21.74
C GLY A 173 -7.87 -4.02 21.18
N ALA A 174 -6.79 -4.75 20.97
CA ALA A 174 -5.59 -4.20 20.33
C ALA A 174 -5.70 -4.24 18.81
N LEU A 175 -5.12 -3.25 18.15
CA LEU A 175 -5.07 -3.12 16.70
C LEU A 175 -4.37 -4.33 16.08
N ARG A 176 -4.94 -4.90 15.02
CA ARG A 176 -4.33 -6.01 14.30
C ARG A 176 -3.27 -5.50 13.32
N LYS A 177 -2.25 -6.32 13.07
CA LYS A 177 -1.10 -5.94 12.23
C LYS A 177 -1.48 -5.64 10.77
N GLU A 178 -2.52 -6.29 10.28
CA GLU A 178 -3.04 -6.10 8.92
C GLU A 178 -3.46 -4.65 8.65
N ASN A 179 -3.87 -3.91 9.70
CA ASN A 179 -4.21 -2.49 9.58
C ASN A 179 -3.01 -1.62 9.17
N TYR A 180 -1.79 -1.99 9.57
CA TYR A 180 -0.60 -1.26 9.17
C TYR A 180 -0.30 -1.45 7.68
N ASP A 181 -0.48 -2.67 7.15
CA ASP A 181 -0.29 -2.94 5.73
C ASP A 181 -1.40 -2.22 4.91
N MET A 182 -2.63 -2.13 5.43
CA MET A 182 -3.69 -1.30 4.85
C MET A 182 -3.30 0.18 4.84
N SER A 183 -2.78 0.71 5.95
CA SER A 183 -2.34 2.11 6.03
C SER A 183 -1.19 2.40 5.07
N ASP A 184 -0.21 1.50 4.97
CA ASP A 184 0.93 1.67 4.05
C ASP A 184 0.44 1.64 2.58
N SER A 185 -0.57 0.82 2.20
CA SER A 185 -1.19 0.85 0.86
C SER A 185 -1.91 2.18 0.56
N TYR A 186 -2.60 2.74 1.56
CA TYR A 186 -3.22 4.07 1.47
C TYR A 186 -2.18 5.16 1.21
N VAL A 187 -1.09 5.14 1.98
CA VAL A 187 0.00 6.12 1.89
C VAL A 187 0.64 6.12 0.51
N VAL A 188 0.87 4.96 -0.08
CA VAL A 188 1.43 4.82 -1.43
C VAL A 188 0.52 5.49 -2.48
N ALA A 189 -0.78 5.23 -2.45
CA ALA A 189 -1.73 5.82 -3.39
C ALA A 189 -1.87 7.34 -3.17
N LEU A 190 -2.01 7.79 -1.92
CA LEU A 190 -2.11 9.21 -1.59
C LEU A 190 -0.85 9.99 -2.04
N ALA A 191 0.33 9.42 -1.80
CA ALA A 191 1.59 10.03 -2.24
C ALA A 191 1.63 10.23 -3.75
N TYR A 192 1.25 9.21 -4.51
CA TYR A 192 1.19 9.31 -5.97
C TYR A 192 0.23 10.42 -6.41
N MET A 193 -0.96 10.48 -5.82
CA MET A 193 -1.95 11.50 -6.16
C MET A 193 -1.44 12.92 -5.90
N LYS A 194 -0.79 13.15 -4.74
CA LYS A 194 -0.19 14.45 -4.43
C LYS A 194 0.99 14.80 -5.36
N MET A 195 1.88 13.84 -5.63
CA MET A 195 3.02 14.03 -6.53
C MET A 195 2.60 14.40 -7.95
N ASN A 196 1.42 13.97 -8.39
CA ASN A 196 0.87 14.21 -9.72
C ASN A 196 -0.21 15.31 -9.75
N GLY A 197 -0.44 16.02 -8.64
CA GLY A 197 -1.41 17.12 -8.56
C GLY A 197 -2.87 16.68 -8.76
N LEU A 198 -3.19 15.43 -8.45
CA LEU A 198 -4.56 14.89 -8.53
C LEU A 198 -5.39 15.27 -7.29
N VAL A 199 -4.71 15.56 -6.19
CA VAL A 199 -5.30 16.06 -4.93
C VAL A 199 -4.42 17.17 -4.37
N ASP A 200 -5.02 18.06 -3.57
CA ASP A 200 -4.32 19.15 -2.91
C ASP A 200 -3.32 18.63 -1.84
N GLU A 201 -2.32 19.46 -1.52
CA GLU A 201 -1.28 19.16 -0.52
C GLU A 201 -1.84 18.96 0.90
#